data_c7f50c2451b7a7023d2ffbff1ec28875
#
_entry.id   c7f50c2451b7a7023d2ffbff1ec28875
#
_cell.length_a   1.000
_cell.length_b   1.000
_cell.length_c   1.000
_cell.angle_alpha   90.00
_cell.angle_beta   90.00
_cell.angle_gamma   90.00
#
_symmetry.space_group_name_H-M   'P 1'
#
loop_
_entity.id
_entity.type
_entity.pdbx_description
1 polymer ?
#
loop_
_entity_poly.entity_id
_entity_poly.type
_entity_poly.pdbx_seq_one_letter_code
_entity_poly.pdbx_strand_id
1 'polypeptide(L)'
;MKSAVLVAFREPGFIEENVKKLMSKGFEIIIAADEPSDEILRITRKYGLKATISDKRRGKWKALNDAVEIAEGDHIIFVDSDTRIVELGDFEEFDAVEIVKEINASSLIERLANIEYFNMFLTAKVASKFSSCLSLNGAAFGIKKGVLLKLGGFRRCINEDTELGLRLGLNGYRVGVCGRAITKAPSSFKDWLVQRERWSLGGAEVVVENLWSILKRPKLWIPHLFLFYPSIIGLVLGFTLPDSVFLKALSLILPFMFFVHFKIVSLLLLSIFELHVIRNLIAMFTSFIIWALTVIVLSKKTDYSFELKLLPIYYFIYNPLWTMLCIVALAKVSVFRLTGRELKVKGWTT
;
A
#
# COMPACT_ATOMS: atom_id res chain seq x y z
N MET A 1 -28.50 -4.56 -4.75
CA MET A 1 -27.75 -5.64 -5.44
C MET A 1 -26.25 -5.35 -5.35
N LYS A 2 -25.39 -6.37 -5.37
CA LYS A 2 -23.92 -6.22 -5.28
C LYS A 2 -23.28 -6.80 -6.54
N SER A 3 -22.31 -6.09 -7.12
CA SER A 3 -21.53 -6.56 -8.27
C SER A 3 -20.07 -6.78 -7.89
N ALA A 4 -19.41 -7.71 -8.54
CA ALA A 4 -17.97 -7.94 -8.43
C ALA A 4 -17.33 -7.88 -9.81
N VAL A 5 -16.37 -6.99 -9.97
CA VAL A 5 -15.56 -6.83 -11.17
C VAL A 5 -14.23 -7.56 -10.96
N LEU A 6 -14.01 -8.64 -11.68
CA LEU A 6 -12.77 -9.39 -11.67
C LEU A 6 -11.91 -8.92 -12.83
N VAL A 7 -10.75 -8.33 -12.50
CA VAL A 7 -9.87 -7.71 -13.50
C VAL A 7 -8.81 -8.69 -13.94
N ALA A 8 -8.68 -8.89 -15.24
CA ALA A 8 -7.73 -9.82 -15.81
C ALA A 8 -6.91 -9.22 -16.96
N PHE A 9 -5.64 -9.61 -16.98
CA PHE A 9 -4.75 -9.35 -18.10
C PHE A 9 -3.96 -10.63 -18.39
N ARG A 10 -4.24 -11.27 -19.53
CA ARG A 10 -3.62 -12.51 -20.02
C ARG A 10 -3.81 -13.75 -19.15
N GLU A 11 -3.58 -13.67 -17.84
CA GLU A 11 -3.61 -14.83 -16.95
C GLU A 11 -4.87 -14.86 -16.08
N PRO A 12 -5.49 -16.03 -15.88
CA PRO A 12 -6.70 -16.17 -15.09
C PRO A 12 -6.44 -16.03 -13.57
N GLY A 13 -5.26 -16.39 -13.09
CA GLY A 13 -4.93 -16.34 -11.67
C GLY A 13 -5.99 -17.03 -10.80
N PHE A 14 -6.61 -16.29 -9.87
CA PHE A 14 -7.66 -16.77 -8.97
C PHE A 14 -9.08 -16.45 -9.45
N ILE A 15 -9.28 -16.10 -10.72
CA ILE A 15 -10.60 -15.67 -11.23
C ILE A 15 -11.67 -16.75 -10.97
N GLU A 16 -11.42 -18.03 -11.33
CA GLU A 16 -12.45 -19.08 -11.17
C GLU A 16 -12.82 -19.33 -9.70
N GLU A 17 -11.82 -19.26 -8.79
CA GLU A 17 -12.09 -19.39 -7.35
C GLU A 17 -12.94 -18.22 -6.83
N ASN A 18 -12.61 -17.00 -7.26
CA ASN A 18 -13.38 -15.81 -6.89
C ASN A 18 -14.79 -15.83 -7.48
N VAL A 19 -14.96 -16.28 -8.74
CA VAL A 19 -16.28 -16.46 -9.35
C VAL A 19 -17.14 -17.37 -8.50
N LYS A 20 -16.68 -18.59 -8.17
CA LYS A 20 -17.43 -19.54 -7.36
C LYS A 20 -17.84 -18.96 -6.02
N LYS A 21 -16.88 -18.31 -5.35
CA LYS A 21 -17.08 -17.74 -4.01
C LYS A 21 -18.05 -16.56 -4.02
N LEU A 22 -17.91 -15.64 -4.95
CA LEU A 22 -18.73 -14.44 -5.00
C LEU A 22 -20.13 -14.73 -5.52
N MET A 23 -20.29 -15.64 -6.49
CA MET A 23 -21.61 -16.15 -6.92
C MET A 23 -22.37 -16.80 -5.76
N SER A 24 -21.72 -17.62 -4.94
CA SER A 24 -22.36 -18.22 -3.76
C SER A 24 -22.82 -17.21 -2.71
N LYS A 25 -22.31 -15.98 -2.76
CA LYS A 25 -22.71 -14.84 -1.94
C LYS A 25 -23.73 -13.90 -2.60
N GLY A 26 -24.25 -14.29 -3.79
CA GLY A 26 -25.26 -13.53 -4.51
C GLY A 26 -24.74 -12.29 -5.25
N PHE A 27 -23.45 -12.25 -5.57
CA PHE A 27 -22.89 -11.17 -6.40
C PHE A 27 -23.15 -11.41 -7.88
N GLU A 28 -23.51 -10.37 -8.59
CA GLU A 28 -23.34 -10.29 -10.04
C GLU A 28 -21.83 -10.26 -10.35
N ILE A 29 -21.37 -11.10 -11.26
CA ILE A 29 -19.96 -11.19 -11.63
C ILE A 29 -19.73 -10.60 -13.01
N ILE A 30 -18.73 -9.73 -13.12
CA ILE A 30 -18.32 -9.08 -14.35
C ILE A 30 -16.83 -9.34 -14.57
N ILE A 31 -16.46 -9.86 -15.72
CA ILE A 31 -15.06 -10.01 -16.12
C ILE A 31 -14.64 -8.77 -16.91
N ALA A 32 -13.64 -8.04 -16.41
CA ALA A 32 -13.00 -6.93 -17.10
C ALA A 32 -11.63 -7.38 -17.61
N ALA A 33 -11.48 -7.67 -18.89
CA ALA A 33 -10.27 -8.27 -19.42
C ALA A 33 -9.75 -7.59 -20.69
N ASP A 34 -8.46 -7.20 -20.64
CA ASP A 34 -7.69 -6.81 -21.80
C ASP A 34 -6.76 -7.98 -22.19
N GLU A 35 -6.74 -8.35 -23.49
CA GLU A 35 -5.96 -9.48 -24.05
C GLU A 35 -6.17 -10.79 -23.24
N PRO A 36 -7.42 -11.26 -23.03
CA PRO A 36 -7.68 -12.45 -22.20
C PRO A 36 -7.12 -13.72 -22.84
N SER A 37 -6.62 -14.64 -21.98
CA SER A 37 -6.34 -16.00 -22.42
C SER A 37 -7.60 -16.80 -22.72
N ASP A 38 -7.46 -17.89 -23.47
CA ASP A 38 -8.57 -18.82 -23.75
C ASP A 38 -9.21 -19.35 -22.45
N GLU A 39 -8.42 -19.48 -21.40
CA GLU A 39 -8.90 -19.94 -20.10
C GLU A 39 -9.85 -18.91 -19.45
N ILE A 40 -9.56 -17.63 -19.52
CA ILE A 40 -10.47 -16.56 -19.05
C ILE A 40 -11.77 -16.59 -19.85
N LEU A 41 -11.68 -16.73 -21.17
CA LEU A 41 -12.85 -16.84 -22.05
C LEU A 41 -13.67 -18.09 -21.73
N ARG A 42 -13.03 -19.23 -21.47
CA ARG A 42 -13.68 -20.46 -21.04
C ARG A 42 -14.43 -20.31 -19.72
N ILE A 43 -13.79 -19.69 -18.70
CA ILE A 43 -14.41 -19.40 -17.39
C ILE A 43 -15.64 -18.51 -17.60
N THR A 44 -15.50 -17.44 -18.37
CA THR A 44 -16.60 -16.50 -18.68
C THR A 44 -17.81 -17.20 -19.27
N ARG A 45 -17.60 -18.07 -20.28
CA ARG A 45 -18.67 -18.86 -20.93
C ARG A 45 -19.26 -19.91 -19.99
N LYS A 46 -18.41 -20.65 -19.26
CA LYS A 46 -18.81 -21.74 -18.35
C LYS A 46 -19.79 -21.26 -17.28
N TYR A 47 -19.62 -20.06 -16.77
CA TYR A 47 -20.46 -19.49 -15.71
C TYR A 47 -21.50 -18.49 -16.22
N GLY A 48 -21.58 -18.24 -17.53
CA GLY A 48 -22.53 -17.27 -18.11
C GLY A 48 -22.32 -15.84 -17.61
N LEU A 49 -21.05 -15.41 -17.42
CA LEU A 49 -20.72 -14.14 -16.80
C LEU A 49 -20.86 -12.97 -17.77
N LYS A 50 -21.25 -11.81 -17.26
CA LYS A 50 -21.09 -10.55 -17.98
C LYS A 50 -19.58 -10.27 -18.16
N ALA A 51 -19.21 -9.68 -19.30
CA ALA A 51 -17.81 -9.37 -19.55
C ALA A 51 -17.62 -8.12 -20.43
N THR A 52 -16.59 -7.36 -20.13
CA THR A 52 -16.02 -6.33 -21.01
C THR A 52 -14.65 -6.81 -21.46
N ILE A 53 -14.54 -7.21 -22.72
CA ILE A 53 -13.35 -7.86 -23.28
C ILE A 53 -12.76 -6.97 -24.38
N SER A 54 -11.45 -6.88 -24.41
CA SER A 54 -10.71 -6.22 -25.49
C SER A 54 -9.53 -7.07 -25.94
N ASP A 55 -9.35 -7.20 -27.24
CA ASP A 55 -8.20 -7.88 -27.86
C ASP A 55 -6.92 -7.03 -27.80
N LYS A 56 -7.02 -5.79 -27.30
CA LYS A 56 -5.90 -4.88 -27.14
C LYS A 56 -5.81 -4.37 -25.71
N ARG A 57 -4.60 -4.16 -25.24
CA ARG A 57 -4.34 -3.55 -23.93
C ARG A 57 -4.71 -2.07 -23.94
N ARG A 58 -5.83 -1.71 -23.29
CA ARG A 58 -6.34 -0.34 -23.18
C ARG A 58 -5.97 0.34 -21.87
N GLY A 59 -5.49 -0.46 -20.93
CA GLY A 59 -5.14 -0.03 -19.57
C GLY A 59 -6.24 -0.32 -18.56
N LYS A 60 -5.82 -0.63 -17.32
CA LYS A 60 -6.72 -1.07 -16.23
C LYS A 60 -7.85 -0.07 -15.97
N TRP A 61 -7.56 1.23 -15.94
CA TRP A 61 -8.58 2.28 -15.74
C TRP A 61 -9.74 2.19 -16.74
N LYS A 62 -9.46 1.87 -18.02
CA LYS A 62 -10.50 1.77 -19.07
C LYS A 62 -11.33 0.50 -18.89
N ALA A 63 -10.68 -0.65 -18.66
CA ALA A 63 -11.37 -1.89 -18.41
C ALA A 63 -12.28 -1.82 -17.19
N LEU A 64 -11.83 -1.15 -16.11
CA LEU A 64 -12.63 -0.89 -14.92
C LEU A 64 -13.85 -0.01 -15.20
N ASN A 65 -13.70 1.09 -15.94
CA ASN A 65 -14.84 1.95 -16.28
C ASN A 65 -15.87 1.24 -17.14
N ASP A 66 -15.44 0.49 -18.17
CA ASP A 66 -16.36 -0.28 -19.02
C ASP A 66 -17.16 -1.31 -18.19
N ALA A 67 -16.51 -1.96 -17.21
CA ALA A 67 -17.19 -2.89 -16.31
C ALA A 67 -18.20 -2.19 -15.38
N VAL A 68 -17.88 -0.96 -14.90
CA VAL A 68 -18.79 -0.15 -14.09
C VAL A 68 -20.06 0.24 -14.85
N GLU A 69 -19.95 0.49 -16.16
CA GLU A 69 -21.10 0.84 -17.00
C GLU A 69 -22.13 -0.29 -17.04
N ILE A 70 -21.70 -1.55 -17.14
CA ILE A 70 -22.60 -2.73 -17.23
C ILE A 70 -22.95 -3.34 -15.86
N ALA A 71 -22.30 -2.91 -14.77
CA ALA A 71 -22.61 -3.37 -13.42
C ALA A 71 -23.98 -2.85 -12.95
N GLU A 72 -24.82 -3.72 -12.44
CA GLU A 72 -26.17 -3.36 -11.94
C GLU A 72 -26.21 -3.10 -10.43
N GLY A 73 -25.20 -3.57 -9.70
CA GLY A 73 -25.14 -3.44 -8.24
C GLY A 73 -24.84 -2.02 -7.76
N ASP A 74 -25.46 -1.63 -6.64
CA ASP A 74 -25.22 -0.36 -5.97
C ASP A 74 -23.83 -0.31 -5.30
N HIS A 75 -23.29 -1.47 -4.96
CA HIS A 75 -21.94 -1.66 -4.42
C HIS A 75 -21.14 -2.56 -5.37
N ILE A 76 -19.95 -2.11 -5.73
CA ILE A 76 -19.06 -2.83 -6.63
C ILE A 76 -17.78 -3.19 -5.88
N ILE A 77 -17.40 -4.47 -5.92
CA ILE A 77 -16.09 -4.94 -5.47
C ILE A 77 -15.20 -5.14 -6.69
N PHE A 78 -14.01 -4.60 -6.66
CA PHE A 78 -12.97 -4.83 -7.67
C PHE A 78 -11.92 -5.78 -7.10
N VAL A 79 -11.53 -6.78 -7.89
CA VAL A 79 -10.54 -7.79 -7.47
C VAL A 79 -9.62 -8.10 -8.65
N ASP A 80 -8.31 -7.95 -8.44
CA ASP A 80 -7.31 -8.33 -9.44
C ASP A 80 -7.19 -9.86 -9.56
N SER A 81 -6.80 -10.36 -10.73
CA SER A 81 -6.70 -11.79 -11.01
C SER A 81 -5.69 -12.53 -10.11
N ASP A 82 -4.68 -11.83 -9.60
CA ASP A 82 -3.67 -12.38 -8.69
C ASP A 82 -4.09 -12.36 -7.21
N THR A 83 -5.32 -11.91 -6.94
CA THR A 83 -5.87 -11.75 -5.59
C THR A 83 -7.08 -12.67 -5.39
N ARG A 84 -7.08 -13.44 -4.30
CA ARG A 84 -8.14 -14.36 -3.89
C ARG A 84 -8.88 -13.82 -2.68
N ILE A 85 -10.18 -13.63 -2.78
CA ILE A 85 -11.01 -13.26 -1.63
C ILE A 85 -11.10 -14.41 -0.64
N VAL A 86 -10.75 -14.18 0.61
CA VAL A 86 -10.88 -15.14 1.72
C VAL A 86 -12.19 -14.90 2.47
N GLU A 87 -12.45 -13.63 2.81
CA GLU A 87 -13.62 -13.23 3.56
C GLU A 87 -14.10 -11.87 3.06
N LEU A 88 -15.42 -11.71 2.95
CA LEU A 88 -16.07 -10.44 2.70
C LEU A 88 -16.57 -9.90 4.04
N GLY A 89 -16.09 -8.71 4.42
CA GLY A 89 -16.65 -7.99 5.55
C GLY A 89 -17.92 -7.24 5.17
N ASP A 90 -18.57 -6.64 6.17
CA ASP A 90 -19.66 -5.70 5.93
C ASP A 90 -19.07 -4.36 5.47
N PHE A 91 -19.51 -3.91 4.30
CA PHE A 91 -19.02 -2.68 3.67
C PHE A 91 -20.14 -1.68 3.36
N GLU A 92 -21.39 -1.97 3.75
CA GLU A 92 -22.55 -1.11 3.42
C GLU A 92 -22.51 0.25 4.14
N GLU A 93 -21.89 0.28 5.34
CA GLU A 93 -21.76 1.51 6.13
C GLU A 93 -20.77 2.52 5.54
N PHE A 94 -19.89 2.09 4.64
CA PHE A 94 -18.84 2.93 4.08
C PHE A 94 -19.16 3.34 2.63
N ASP A 95 -18.56 4.43 2.20
CA ASP A 95 -18.64 4.87 0.80
C ASP A 95 -17.69 4.08 -0.09
N ALA A 96 -16.52 3.71 0.46
CA ALA A 96 -15.59 2.76 -0.11
C ALA A 96 -14.93 1.94 1.00
N VAL A 97 -14.40 0.77 0.68
CA VAL A 97 -13.69 -0.09 1.62
C VAL A 97 -12.43 -0.67 0.99
N GLU A 98 -11.38 -0.74 1.76
CA GLU A 98 -10.20 -1.52 1.43
C GLU A 98 -10.35 -2.93 2.04
N ILE A 99 -10.15 -3.97 1.23
CA ILE A 99 -10.12 -5.35 1.71
C ILE A 99 -8.69 -5.63 2.19
N VAL A 100 -8.53 -6.17 3.40
CA VAL A 100 -7.21 -6.50 3.97
C VAL A 100 -6.53 -7.56 3.12
N LYS A 101 -5.28 -7.31 2.69
CA LYS A 101 -4.49 -8.24 1.88
C LYS A 101 -3.41 -8.88 2.74
N GLU A 102 -3.25 -10.18 2.59
CA GLU A 102 -2.19 -10.99 3.14
C GLU A 102 -1.43 -11.67 2.00
N ILE A 103 -0.15 -11.96 2.20
CA ILE A 103 0.67 -12.66 1.22
C ILE A 103 0.96 -14.05 1.75
N ASN A 104 0.64 -15.08 0.95
CA ASN A 104 1.10 -16.43 1.22
C ASN A 104 2.58 -16.53 0.81
N ALA A 105 3.47 -16.09 1.70
CA ALA A 105 4.86 -15.82 1.42
C ALA A 105 5.75 -17.07 1.52
N SER A 106 6.54 -17.34 0.49
CA SER A 106 7.57 -18.40 0.45
C SER A 106 8.98 -17.82 0.46
N SER A 107 9.26 -16.79 -0.33
CA SER A 107 10.57 -16.14 -0.43
C SER A 107 10.77 -15.07 0.66
N LEU A 108 12.02 -14.67 0.91
CA LEU A 108 12.34 -13.57 1.83
C LEU A 108 11.66 -12.26 1.40
N ILE A 109 11.64 -11.97 0.10
CA ILE A 109 11.03 -10.74 -0.44
C ILE A 109 9.52 -10.74 -0.19
N GLU A 110 8.83 -11.85 -0.44
CA GLU A 110 7.40 -11.97 -0.15
C GLU A 110 7.08 -11.81 1.35
N ARG A 111 7.92 -12.39 2.24
CA ARG A 111 7.74 -12.23 3.69
C ARG A 111 7.94 -10.78 4.13
N LEU A 112 8.90 -10.06 3.58
CA LEU A 112 9.09 -8.63 3.82
C LEU A 112 7.93 -7.80 3.25
N ALA A 113 7.45 -8.15 2.05
CA ALA A 113 6.28 -7.53 1.46
C ALA A 113 5.00 -7.78 2.29
N ASN A 114 4.87 -8.93 2.97
CA ASN A 114 3.75 -9.19 3.88
C ASN A 114 3.74 -8.20 5.07
N ILE A 115 4.90 -7.85 5.62
CA ILE A 115 5.02 -6.80 6.65
C ILE A 115 4.62 -5.43 6.07
N GLU A 116 5.00 -5.13 4.83
CA GLU A 116 4.59 -3.90 4.15
C GLU A 116 3.06 -3.83 4.00
N TYR A 117 2.42 -4.91 3.54
CA TYR A 117 0.96 -4.98 3.42
C TYR A 117 0.26 -4.82 4.77
N PHE A 118 0.85 -5.33 5.85
CA PHE A 118 0.36 -5.07 7.21
C PHE A 118 0.44 -3.57 7.56
N ASN A 119 1.54 -2.89 7.23
CA ASN A 119 1.64 -1.45 7.45
C ASN A 119 0.66 -0.65 6.58
N MET A 120 0.41 -1.06 5.33
CA MET A 120 -0.65 -0.50 4.49
C MET A 120 -2.02 -0.64 5.16
N PHE A 121 -2.35 -1.84 5.64
CA PHE A 121 -3.58 -2.10 6.37
C PHE A 121 -3.72 -1.22 7.62
N LEU A 122 -2.67 -1.12 8.45
CA LEU A 122 -2.69 -0.26 9.64
C LEU A 122 -2.91 1.21 9.26
N THR A 123 -2.23 1.67 8.22
CA THR A 123 -2.37 3.04 7.70
C THR A 123 -3.80 3.31 7.26
N ALA A 124 -4.40 2.42 6.47
CA ALA A 124 -5.79 2.53 6.05
C ALA A 124 -6.75 2.49 7.24
N LYS A 125 -6.51 1.60 8.21
CA LYS A 125 -7.34 1.48 9.43
C LYS A 125 -7.29 2.73 10.33
N VAL A 126 -6.12 3.36 10.44
CA VAL A 126 -5.98 4.63 11.18
C VAL A 126 -6.62 5.76 10.40
N ALA A 127 -6.34 5.89 9.10
CA ALA A 127 -6.91 6.92 8.23
C ALA A 127 -8.45 6.86 8.21
N SER A 128 -9.03 5.65 8.20
CA SER A 128 -10.49 5.40 8.26
C SER A 128 -11.15 6.09 9.46
N LYS A 129 -10.50 6.08 10.65
CA LYS A 129 -11.05 6.74 11.85
C LYS A 129 -11.17 8.26 11.70
N PHE A 130 -10.41 8.86 10.80
CA PHE A 130 -10.43 10.30 10.51
C PHE A 130 -11.21 10.64 9.24
N SER A 131 -11.98 9.69 8.68
CA SER A 131 -12.63 9.83 7.37
C SER A 131 -11.63 10.33 6.33
N SER A 132 -10.50 9.66 6.24
CA SER A 132 -9.35 10.04 5.43
C SER A 132 -8.91 8.87 4.58
N CYS A 133 -8.45 9.15 3.35
CA CYS A 133 -7.83 8.19 2.46
C CYS A 133 -6.84 8.94 1.57
N LEU A 134 -5.58 8.53 1.57
CA LEU A 134 -4.58 9.06 0.65
C LEU A 134 -4.40 8.14 -0.56
N SER A 135 -4.58 6.84 -0.36
CA SER A 135 -4.41 5.82 -1.38
C SER A 135 -5.32 4.64 -1.05
N LEU A 136 -5.87 3.99 -2.07
CA LEU A 136 -6.46 2.67 -1.98
C LEU A 136 -5.46 1.65 -2.52
N ASN A 137 -5.50 0.43 -1.98
CA ASN A 137 -4.76 -0.68 -2.57
C ASN A 137 -5.66 -1.42 -3.57
N GLY A 138 -5.35 -1.28 -4.86
CA GLY A 138 -6.16 -1.72 -6.00
C GLY A 138 -6.30 -3.23 -6.18
N ALA A 139 -5.57 -4.06 -5.43
CA ALA A 139 -5.64 -5.51 -5.56
C ALA A 139 -7.03 -6.07 -5.16
N ALA A 140 -7.66 -5.47 -4.12
CA ALA A 140 -9.06 -5.74 -3.78
C ALA A 140 -9.65 -4.58 -2.97
N PHE A 141 -10.75 -3.99 -3.42
CA PHE A 141 -11.48 -2.94 -2.71
C PHE A 141 -12.94 -2.89 -3.17
N GLY A 142 -13.81 -2.26 -2.38
CA GLY A 142 -15.20 -2.04 -2.72
C GLY A 142 -15.56 -0.56 -2.70
N ILE A 143 -16.57 -0.16 -3.48
CA ILE A 143 -17.06 1.22 -3.52
C ILE A 143 -18.55 1.25 -3.90
N LYS A 144 -19.29 2.22 -3.36
CA LYS A 144 -20.65 2.51 -3.84
C LYS A 144 -20.58 3.03 -5.28
N LYS A 145 -21.34 2.41 -6.19
CA LYS A 145 -21.38 2.82 -7.60
C LYS A 145 -21.68 4.31 -7.76
N GLY A 146 -22.67 4.82 -7.01
CA GLY A 146 -23.03 6.22 -7.05
C GLY A 146 -21.92 7.18 -6.62
N VAL A 147 -21.05 6.78 -5.68
CA VAL A 147 -19.87 7.56 -5.27
C VAL A 147 -18.83 7.56 -6.39
N LEU A 148 -18.53 6.40 -6.96
CA LEU A 148 -17.57 6.29 -8.07
C LEU A 148 -17.99 7.14 -9.27
N LEU A 149 -19.28 7.09 -9.65
CA LEU A 149 -19.82 7.88 -10.76
C LEU A 149 -19.77 9.40 -10.46
N LYS A 150 -20.10 9.83 -9.24
CA LYS A 150 -19.98 11.24 -8.82
C LYS A 150 -18.53 11.74 -8.88
N LEU A 151 -17.56 10.86 -8.64
CA LEU A 151 -16.14 11.16 -8.77
C LEU A 151 -15.65 11.13 -10.24
N GLY A 152 -16.48 10.73 -11.20
CA GLY A 152 -16.13 10.66 -12.63
C GLY A 152 -15.38 9.38 -13.03
N GLY A 153 -15.56 8.28 -12.27
CA GLY A 153 -14.95 6.98 -12.58
C GLY A 153 -13.44 6.92 -12.29
N PHE A 154 -12.76 5.96 -12.90
CA PHE A 154 -11.30 5.82 -12.85
C PHE A 154 -10.65 6.73 -13.88
N ARG A 155 -9.59 7.44 -13.49
CA ARG A 155 -8.82 8.31 -14.37
C ARG A 155 -7.64 7.57 -15.00
N ARG A 156 -7.22 8.05 -16.17
CA ARG A 156 -6.04 7.55 -16.85
C ARG A 156 -4.79 8.04 -16.12
N CYS A 157 -4.17 7.17 -15.34
CA CYS A 157 -2.92 7.42 -14.62
C CYS A 157 -2.23 6.07 -14.33
N ILE A 158 -1.00 6.10 -13.85
CA ILE A 158 -0.21 4.89 -13.60
C ILE A 158 -0.83 4.07 -12.45
N ASN A 159 -1.31 4.74 -11.38
CA ASN A 159 -1.94 4.13 -10.20
C ASN A 159 -3.36 4.69 -10.05
N GLU A 160 -4.32 4.10 -10.78
CA GLU A 160 -5.72 4.52 -10.79
C GLU A 160 -6.42 4.36 -9.44
N ASP A 161 -5.97 3.41 -8.65
CA ASP A 161 -6.42 3.12 -7.28
C ASP A 161 -5.95 4.19 -6.28
N THR A 162 -4.68 4.56 -6.34
CA THR A 162 -4.10 5.63 -5.53
C THR A 162 -4.77 6.97 -5.82
N GLU A 163 -4.99 7.28 -7.10
CA GLU A 163 -5.66 8.51 -7.55
C GLU A 163 -7.12 8.55 -7.07
N LEU A 164 -7.85 7.44 -7.20
CA LEU A 164 -9.21 7.32 -6.68
C LEU A 164 -9.25 7.46 -5.16
N GLY A 165 -8.33 6.81 -4.44
CA GLY A 165 -8.21 6.91 -2.99
C GLY A 165 -8.01 8.36 -2.52
N LEU A 166 -7.13 9.10 -3.19
CA LEU A 166 -6.92 10.52 -2.90
C LEU A 166 -8.20 11.34 -3.14
N ARG A 167 -8.92 11.13 -4.27
CA ARG A 167 -10.18 11.84 -4.53
C ARG A 167 -11.23 11.54 -3.47
N LEU A 168 -11.35 10.29 -3.01
CA LEU A 168 -12.22 9.94 -1.89
C LEU A 168 -11.87 10.73 -0.63
N GLY A 169 -10.59 10.77 -0.26
CA GLY A 169 -10.13 11.51 0.92
C GLY A 169 -10.28 13.03 0.79
N LEU A 170 -10.01 13.60 -0.40
CA LEU A 170 -10.19 15.03 -0.65
C LEU A 170 -11.65 15.47 -0.59
N ASN A 171 -12.58 14.61 -0.97
CA ASN A 171 -14.03 14.88 -0.92
C ASN A 171 -14.69 14.43 0.40
N GLY A 172 -13.93 13.91 1.37
CA GLY A 172 -14.41 13.56 2.70
C GLY A 172 -15.30 12.31 2.76
N TYR A 173 -15.21 11.42 1.75
CA TYR A 173 -15.92 10.15 1.78
C TYR A 173 -15.36 9.23 2.87
N ARG A 174 -16.25 8.42 3.46
CA ARG A 174 -15.88 7.47 4.50
C ARG A 174 -15.31 6.21 3.86
N VAL A 175 -13.99 6.01 4.01
CA VAL A 175 -13.31 4.81 3.55
C VAL A 175 -13.04 3.89 4.73
N GLY A 176 -13.63 2.69 4.70
CA GLY A 176 -13.47 1.67 5.73
C GLY A 176 -12.40 0.63 5.37
N VAL A 177 -12.19 -0.30 6.29
CA VAL A 177 -11.33 -1.47 6.07
C VAL A 177 -12.06 -2.70 6.59
N CYS A 178 -12.33 -3.68 5.72
CA CYS A 178 -13.03 -4.91 6.10
C CYS A 178 -12.68 -6.09 5.19
N GLY A 179 -13.03 -7.30 5.62
CA GLY A 179 -12.77 -8.52 4.86
C GLY A 179 -11.29 -8.89 4.80
N ARG A 180 -10.99 -10.01 4.11
CA ARG A 180 -9.62 -10.52 3.92
C ARG A 180 -9.46 -11.09 2.51
N ALA A 181 -8.30 -10.89 1.93
CA ALA A 181 -7.88 -11.46 0.66
C ALA A 181 -6.42 -11.90 0.72
N ILE A 182 -6.06 -12.89 -0.08
CA ILE A 182 -4.67 -13.31 -0.28
C ILE A 182 -4.26 -12.83 -1.65
N THR A 183 -3.15 -12.10 -1.73
CA THR A 183 -2.60 -11.59 -2.98
C THR A 183 -1.19 -12.09 -3.22
N LYS A 184 -0.74 -12.05 -4.46
CA LYS A 184 0.64 -12.38 -4.83
C LYS A 184 1.55 -11.16 -4.64
N ALA A 185 2.80 -11.41 -4.25
CA ALA A 185 3.87 -10.42 -4.24
C ALA A 185 5.03 -10.90 -5.11
N PRO A 186 5.94 -10.00 -5.51
CA PRO A 186 7.16 -10.39 -6.20
C PRO A 186 8.00 -11.35 -5.36
N SER A 187 8.42 -12.47 -5.95
CA SER A 187 9.24 -13.48 -5.27
C SER A 187 10.73 -13.17 -5.29
N SER A 188 11.19 -12.34 -6.25
CA SER A 188 12.58 -11.92 -6.40
C SER A 188 12.77 -10.42 -6.14
N PHE A 189 13.99 -10.04 -5.74
CA PHE A 189 14.35 -8.63 -5.56
C PHE A 189 14.24 -7.82 -6.87
N LYS A 190 14.56 -8.43 -8.01
CA LYS A 190 14.47 -7.79 -9.31
C LYS A 190 13.02 -7.43 -9.66
N ASP A 191 12.09 -8.37 -9.48
CA ASP A 191 10.68 -8.16 -9.76
C ASP A 191 10.06 -7.17 -8.77
N TRP A 192 10.49 -7.23 -7.51
CA TRP A 192 10.13 -6.26 -6.49
C TRP A 192 10.57 -4.84 -6.91
N LEU A 193 11.80 -4.67 -7.37
CA LEU A 193 12.31 -3.36 -7.79
C LEU A 193 11.48 -2.79 -8.96
N VAL A 194 11.19 -3.62 -9.97
CA VAL A 194 10.37 -3.22 -11.13
C VAL A 194 8.95 -2.80 -10.69
N GLN A 195 8.33 -3.57 -9.80
CA GLN A 195 7.00 -3.25 -9.29
C GLN A 195 7.02 -1.96 -8.47
N ARG A 196 8.01 -1.79 -7.57
CA ARG A 196 8.12 -0.60 -6.71
C ARG A 196 8.50 0.66 -7.48
N GLU A 197 9.31 0.55 -8.52
CA GLU A 197 9.57 1.68 -9.42
C GLU A 197 8.28 2.18 -10.06
N ARG A 198 7.43 1.28 -10.57
CA ARG A 198 6.13 1.64 -11.14
C ARG A 198 5.21 2.29 -10.10
N TRP A 199 5.10 1.69 -8.90
CA TRP A 199 4.24 2.20 -7.84
C TRP A 199 4.70 3.58 -7.32
N SER A 200 6.02 3.75 -7.15
CA SER A 200 6.57 5.03 -6.71
C SER A 200 6.35 6.15 -7.74
N LEU A 201 6.52 5.86 -9.04
CA LEU A 201 6.28 6.84 -10.10
C LEU A 201 4.81 7.23 -10.17
N GLY A 202 3.89 6.27 -10.14
CA GLY A 202 2.44 6.56 -10.14
C GLY A 202 1.99 7.30 -8.89
N GLY A 203 2.49 6.90 -7.70
CA GLY A 203 2.22 7.63 -6.47
C GLY A 203 2.78 9.05 -6.47
N ALA A 204 3.99 9.24 -7.00
CA ALA A 204 4.61 10.56 -7.14
C ALA A 204 3.82 11.47 -8.10
N GLU A 205 3.29 10.94 -9.22
CA GLU A 205 2.42 11.66 -10.14
C GLU A 205 1.19 12.23 -9.39
N VAL A 206 0.48 11.36 -8.68
CA VAL A 206 -0.71 11.74 -7.92
C VAL A 206 -0.38 12.78 -6.83
N VAL A 207 0.73 12.59 -6.10
CA VAL A 207 1.15 13.51 -5.03
C VAL A 207 1.56 14.88 -5.58
N VAL A 208 2.39 14.93 -6.63
CA VAL A 208 2.87 16.19 -7.23
C VAL A 208 1.70 16.99 -7.81
N GLU A 209 0.74 16.34 -8.45
CA GLU A 209 -0.45 16.99 -9.00
C GLU A 209 -1.34 17.61 -7.93
N ASN A 210 -1.41 16.99 -6.77
CA ASN A 210 -2.32 17.37 -5.70
C ASN A 210 -1.62 17.91 -4.46
N LEU A 211 -0.33 18.26 -4.56
CA LEU A 211 0.55 18.57 -3.42
C LEU A 211 -0.07 19.59 -2.45
N TRP A 212 -0.53 20.72 -2.94
CA TRP A 212 -1.11 21.77 -2.10
C TRP A 212 -2.41 21.33 -1.42
N SER A 213 -3.22 20.52 -2.10
CA SER A 213 -4.46 19.97 -1.54
C SER A 213 -4.20 18.95 -0.44
N ILE A 214 -3.13 18.17 -0.58
CA ILE A 214 -2.68 17.18 0.40
C ILE A 214 -2.09 17.90 1.62
N LEU A 215 -1.15 18.83 1.43
CA LEU A 215 -0.48 19.55 2.53
C LEU A 215 -1.45 20.32 3.42
N LYS A 216 -2.51 20.91 2.83
CA LYS A 216 -3.57 21.61 3.59
C LYS A 216 -4.43 20.69 4.46
N ARG A 217 -4.31 19.35 4.31
CA ARG A 217 -5.12 18.37 5.04
C ARG A 217 -4.24 17.34 5.77
N PRO A 218 -3.70 17.68 6.95
CA PRO A 218 -2.77 16.81 7.70
C PRO A 218 -3.30 15.39 7.92
N LYS A 219 -4.61 15.23 8.12
CA LYS A 219 -5.25 13.92 8.28
C LYS A 219 -5.04 12.96 7.11
N LEU A 220 -4.75 13.48 5.89
CA LEU A 220 -4.49 12.64 4.72
C LEU A 220 -3.10 12.01 4.77
N TRP A 221 -2.08 12.78 5.11
CA TRP A 221 -0.68 12.35 4.96
C TRP A 221 0.01 11.91 6.25
N ILE A 222 -0.43 12.39 7.43
CA ILE A 222 0.19 12.02 8.71
C ILE A 222 0.16 10.51 8.95
N PRO A 223 -0.98 9.78 8.80
CA PRO A 223 -0.98 8.33 9.00
C PRO A 223 -0.01 7.61 8.06
N HIS A 224 0.08 8.06 6.79
CA HIS A 224 0.98 7.47 5.81
C HIS A 224 2.45 7.73 6.15
N LEU A 225 2.78 8.95 6.60
CA LEU A 225 4.14 9.30 6.96
C LEU A 225 4.67 8.42 8.11
N PHE A 226 3.88 8.27 9.17
CA PHE A 226 4.34 7.59 10.38
C PHE A 226 4.18 6.07 10.37
N LEU A 227 3.18 5.54 9.70
CA LEU A 227 2.92 4.11 9.69
C LEU A 227 3.54 3.41 8.48
N PHE A 228 3.47 4.05 7.30
CA PHE A 228 4.01 3.48 6.08
C PHE A 228 5.53 3.68 5.93
N TYR A 229 6.04 4.82 6.42
CA TYR A 229 7.46 5.15 6.41
C TYR A 229 8.03 5.30 7.83
N PRO A 230 8.05 4.23 8.64
CA PRO A 230 8.42 4.31 10.05
C PRO A 230 9.84 4.82 10.30
N SER A 231 10.77 4.59 9.38
CA SER A 231 12.15 5.09 9.47
C SER A 231 12.26 6.61 9.51
N ILE A 232 11.27 7.34 8.95
CA ILE A 232 11.23 8.80 9.01
C ILE A 232 11.07 9.30 10.45
N ILE A 233 10.38 8.54 11.31
CA ILE A 233 10.24 8.90 12.73
C ILE A 233 11.62 9.05 13.38
N GLY A 234 12.52 8.07 13.13
CA GLY A 234 13.88 8.11 13.66
C GLY A 234 14.66 9.32 13.20
N LEU A 235 14.52 9.70 11.93
CA LEU A 235 15.14 10.91 11.38
C LEU A 235 14.59 12.17 12.04
N VAL A 236 13.27 12.32 12.12
CA VAL A 236 12.64 13.49 12.76
C VAL A 236 13.07 13.61 14.21
N LEU A 237 13.04 12.52 14.98
CA LEU A 237 13.51 12.53 16.38
C LEU A 237 15.00 12.89 16.48
N GLY A 238 15.85 12.37 15.58
CA GLY A 238 17.27 12.67 15.54
C GLY A 238 17.58 14.16 15.31
N PHE A 239 16.75 14.87 14.54
CA PHE A 239 16.95 16.29 14.25
C PHE A 239 16.25 17.23 15.24
N THR A 240 15.16 16.81 15.88
CA THR A 240 14.31 17.70 16.69
C THR A 240 14.57 17.59 18.18
N LEU A 241 15.05 16.44 18.70
CA LEU A 241 15.29 16.28 20.13
C LEU A 241 16.59 16.94 20.56
N PRO A 242 16.61 17.69 21.69
CA PRO A 242 17.82 18.29 22.22
C PRO A 242 18.81 17.23 22.74
N ASP A 243 20.11 17.54 22.65
CA ASP A 243 21.19 16.63 23.07
C ASP A 243 21.06 16.18 24.55
N SER A 244 20.50 17.02 25.42
CA SER A 244 20.22 16.69 26.81
C SER A 244 19.31 15.48 27.02
N VAL A 245 18.36 15.22 26.10
CA VAL A 245 17.49 14.04 26.14
C VAL A 245 18.29 12.78 25.84
N PHE A 246 19.19 12.84 24.86
CA PHE A 246 20.07 11.71 24.51
C PHE A 246 21.10 11.43 25.59
N LEU A 247 21.67 12.46 26.20
CA LEU A 247 22.61 12.30 27.32
C LEU A 247 21.94 11.66 28.55
N LYS A 248 20.69 12.03 28.87
CA LYS A 248 19.90 11.36 29.92
C LYS A 248 19.63 9.91 29.59
N ALA A 249 19.19 9.59 28.36
CA ALA A 249 18.97 8.21 27.93
C ALA A 249 20.26 7.39 28.00
N LEU A 250 21.39 7.96 27.59
CA LEU A 250 22.71 7.32 27.66
C LEU A 250 23.13 7.06 29.11
N SER A 251 22.89 7.98 30.04
CA SER A 251 23.21 7.80 31.46
C SER A 251 22.48 6.62 32.10
N LEU A 252 21.30 6.25 31.58
CA LEU A 252 20.56 5.05 32.00
C LEU A 252 21.19 3.76 31.47
N ILE A 253 21.88 3.80 30.34
CA ILE A 253 22.52 2.65 29.69
C ILE A 253 23.95 2.43 30.20
N LEU A 254 24.64 3.52 30.59
CA LEU A 254 26.03 3.49 31.06
C LEU A 254 26.32 2.41 32.13
N PRO A 255 25.48 2.15 33.16
CA PRO A 255 25.74 1.10 34.14
C PRO A 255 25.83 -0.31 33.54
N PHE A 256 25.10 -0.57 32.44
CA PHE A 256 25.12 -1.85 31.75
C PHE A 256 26.35 -2.02 30.84
N MET A 257 27.06 -0.93 30.53
CA MET A 257 28.29 -0.96 29.73
C MET A 257 29.51 -1.51 30.49
N PHE A 258 29.43 -1.67 31.82
CA PHE A 258 30.47 -2.33 32.61
C PHE A 258 30.75 -3.78 32.13
N PHE A 259 29.81 -4.41 31.45
CA PHE A 259 29.94 -5.74 30.86
C PHE A 259 30.58 -5.72 29.47
N VAL A 260 30.87 -4.54 28.91
CA VAL A 260 31.42 -4.38 27.56
C VAL A 260 32.90 -4.00 27.64
N HIS A 261 33.71 -4.54 26.71
CA HIS A 261 35.14 -4.31 26.67
C HIS A 261 35.50 -2.81 26.63
N PHE A 262 36.45 -2.36 27.48
CA PHE A 262 36.82 -0.97 27.66
C PHE A 262 37.10 -0.19 26.36
N LYS A 263 37.72 -0.81 25.34
CA LYS A 263 37.95 -0.19 24.02
C LYS A 263 36.66 0.19 23.31
N ILE A 264 35.60 -0.61 23.45
CA ILE A 264 34.29 -0.33 22.82
C ILE A 264 33.64 0.84 23.57
N VAL A 265 33.74 0.85 24.89
CA VAL A 265 33.23 1.96 25.74
C VAL A 265 33.96 3.24 25.41
N SER A 266 35.29 3.24 25.25
CA SER A 266 36.08 4.41 24.87
C SER A 266 35.73 4.94 23.49
N LEU A 267 35.55 4.08 22.50
CA LEU A 267 35.10 4.45 21.15
C LEU A 267 33.69 5.06 21.16
N LEU A 268 32.78 4.49 21.95
CA LEU A 268 31.43 5.03 22.13
C LEU A 268 31.47 6.41 22.82
N LEU A 269 32.27 6.57 23.87
CA LEU A 269 32.45 7.86 24.54
C LEU A 269 33.08 8.93 23.63
N LEU A 270 34.11 8.57 22.85
CA LEU A 270 34.70 9.48 21.85
C LEU A 270 33.67 9.87 20.76
N SER A 271 32.83 8.93 20.32
CA SER A 271 31.78 9.22 19.35
C SER A 271 30.68 10.13 19.92
N ILE A 272 30.51 10.19 21.26
CA ILE A 272 29.60 11.13 21.92
C ILE A 272 30.12 12.57 21.76
N PHE A 273 31.43 12.78 21.78
CA PHE A 273 32.02 14.10 21.56
C PHE A 273 31.93 14.55 20.10
N GLU A 274 31.83 13.63 19.12
CA GLU A 274 31.53 13.94 17.71
C GLU A 274 30.02 13.96 17.40
N LEU A 275 29.21 13.91 18.41
CA LEU A 275 27.87 14.44 18.66
C LEU A 275 26.67 13.99 17.82
N HIS A 276 26.76 13.71 16.54
CA HIS A 276 25.53 13.50 15.77
C HIS A 276 25.22 12.03 15.48
N VAL A 277 26.24 11.18 15.43
CA VAL A 277 26.06 9.76 15.05
C VAL A 277 25.34 8.99 16.14
N ILE A 278 25.75 9.12 17.40
CA ILE A 278 25.13 8.36 18.51
C ILE A 278 23.71 8.83 18.76
N ARG A 279 23.46 10.13 18.72
CA ARG A 279 22.11 10.68 18.83
C ARG A 279 21.19 10.05 17.77
N ASN A 280 21.61 10.05 16.51
CA ASN A 280 20.83 9.51 15.42
C ASN A 280 20.64 7.98 15.55
N LEU A 281 21.65 7.24 16.02
CA LEU A 281 21.53 5.82 16.31
C LEU A 281 20.51 5.55 17.42
N ILE A 282 20.60 6.29 18.56
CA ILE A 282 19.63 6.15 19.66
C ILE A 282 18.21 6.47 19.17
N ALA A 283 18.03 7.57 18.43
CA ALA A 283 16.73 7.94 17.87
C ALA A 283 16.19 6.85 16.94
N MET A 284 17.03 6.31 16.07
CA MET A 284 16.67 5.26 15.13
C MET A 284 16.30 3.95 15.82
N PHE A 285 17.08 3.51 16.83
CA PHE A 285 16.76 2.29 17.60
C PHE A 285 15.52 2.50 18.49
N THR A 286 15.36 3.67 19.10
CA THR A 286 14.16 3.96 19.90
C THR A 286 12.91 3.95 19.02
N SER A 287 12.96 4.60 17.86
CA SER A 287 11.82 4.58 16.93
C SER A 287 11.54 3.19 16.37
N PHE A 288 12.57 2.37 16.11
CA PHE A 288 12.40 0.96 15.75
C PHE A 288 11.67 0.18 16.85
N ILE A 289 12.08 0.33 18.10
CA ILE A 289 11.45 -0.38 19.24
C ILE A 289 9.98 0.01 19.37
N ILE A 290 9.68 1.33 19.34
CA ILE A 290 8.30 1.83 19.42
C ILE A 290 7.47 1.28 18.28
N TRP A 291 7.97 1.37 17.04
CA TRP A 291 7.28 0.84 15.87
C TRP A 291 7.08 -0.68 15.95
N ALA A 292 8.13 -1.44 16.28
CA ALA A 292 8.06 -2.89 16.38
C ALA A 292 7.05 -3.36 17.43
N LEU A 293 7.06 -2.75 18.63
CA LEU A 293 6.08 -3.03 19.67
C LEU A 293 4.65 -2.71 19.20
N THR A 294 4.46 -1.56 18.54
CA THR A 294 3.16 -1.17 17.98
C THR A 294 2.67 -2.18 16.96
N VAL A 295 3.52 -2.58 16.02
CA VAL A 295 3.22 -3.56 14.96
C VAL A 295 2.90 -4.94 15.57
N ILE A 296 3.68 -5.40 16.56
CA ILE A 296 3.46 -6.68 17.26
C ILE A 296 2.11 -6.68 18.01
N VAL A 297 1.82 -5.62 18.75
CA VAL A 297 0.55 -5.51 19.49
C VAL A 297 -0.65 -5.47 18.55
N LEU A 298 -0.53 -4.69 17.47
CA LEU A 298 -1.63 -4.53 16.50
C LEU A 298 -1.81 -5.79 15.64
N SER A 299 -0.75 -6.52 15.29
CA SER A 299 -0.87 -7.78 14.55
C SER A 299 -1.67 -8.81 15.33
N LYS A 300 -1.38 -8.95 16.65
CA LYS A 300 -2.16 -9.83 17.55
C LYS A 300 -3.62 -9.42 17.66
N LYS A 301 -3.92 -8.10 17.72
CA LYS A 301 -5.30 -7.59 17.83
C LYS A 301 -6.10 -7.72 16.52
N THR A 302 -5.44 -7.86 15.39
CA THR A 302 -6.08 -7.95 14.08
C THR A 302 -5.97 -9.34 13.47
N ASP A 303 -5.38 -10.28 14.18
CA ASP A 303 -5.14 -11.64 13.72
C ASP A 303 -4.41 -11.69 12.35
N TYR A 304 -3.44 -10.77 12.19
CA TYR A 304 -2.58 -10.71 11.01
C TYR A 304 -1.21 -11.31 11.34
N SER A 305 -0.75 -12.27 10.56
CA SER A 305 0.48 -13.01 10.84
C SER A 305 1.64 -12.62 9.92
N PHE A 306 2.83 -12.45 10.53
CA PHE A 306 4.11 -12.30 9.85
C PHE A 306 5.26 -12.73 10.77
N GLU A 307 6.46 -12.92 10.19
CA GLU A 307 7.63 -13.36 10.95
C GLU A 307 8.30 -12.20 11.71
N LEU A 308 8.21 -12.21 13.03
CA LEU A 308 8.76 -11.16 13.91
C LEU A 308 10.27 -10.94 13.74
N LYS A 309 11.04 -12.01 13.45
CA LYS A 309 12.50 -11.93 13.23
C LYS A 309 12.89 -11.08 12.01
N LEU A 310 11.95 -10.80 11.09
CA LEU A 310 12.19 -9.98 9.92
C LEU A 310 11.94 -8.49 10.16
N LEU A 311 11.37 -8.09 11.32
CA LEU A 311 11.11 -6.69 11.62
C LEU A 311 12.36 -5.80 11.55
N PRO A 312 13.56 -6.20 12.06
CA PRO A 312 14.76 -5.40 11.88
C PRO A 312 15.16 -5.24 10.41
N ILE A 313 15.13 -6.31 9.61
CA ILE A 313 15.46 -6.26 8.18
C ILE A 313 14.46 -5.36 7.43
N TYR A 314 13.17 -5.47 7.77
CA TYR A 314 12.16 -4.61 7.19
C TYR A 314 12.43 -3.14 7.52
N TYR A 315 12.65 -2.81 8.79
CA TYR A 315 12.79 -1.42 9.25
C TYR A 315 14.08 -0.76 8.76
N PHE A 316 15.22 -1.45 8.84
CA PHE A 316 16.53 -0.86 8.56
C PHE A 316 16.99 -1.01 7.10
N ILE A 317 16.39 -1.91 6.32
CA ILE A 317 16.82 -2.18 4.95
C ILE A 317 15.66 -2.03 3.97
N TYR A 318 14.60 -2.82 4.10
CA TYR A 318 13.52 -2.87 3.11
C TYR A 318 12.75 -1.53 3.01
N ASN A 319 12.30 -1.01 4.14
CA ASN A 319 11.51 0.24 4.19
C ASN A 319 12.35 1.47 3.77
N PRO A 320 13.63 1.66 4.18
CA PRO A 320 14.48 2.72 3.64
C PRO A 320 14.71 2.63 2.13
N LEU A 321 14.94 1.44 1.59
CA LEU A 321 15.07 1.26 0.13
C LEU A 321 13.79 1.68 -0.60
N TRP A 322 12.63 1.27 -0.08
CA TRP A 322 11.33 1.69 -0.61
C TRP A 322 11.14 3.20 -0.51
N THR A 323 11.45 3.79 0.64
CA THR A 323 11.39 5.25 0.86
C THR A 323 12.29 6.00 -0.14
N MET A 324 13.51 5.50 -0.38
CA MET A 324 14.43 6.10 -1.34
C MET A 324 13.87 6.08 -2.77
N LEU A 325 13.26 4.98 -3.19
CA LEU A 325 12.58 4.90 -4.49
C LEU A 325 11.47 5.94 -4.61
N CYS A 326 10.68 6.14 -3.54
CA CYS A 326 9.63 7.15 -3.53
C CYS A 326 10.19 8.58 -3.62
N ILE A 327 11.28 8.89 -2.91
CA ILE A 327 11.95 10.20 -2.98
C ILE A 327 12.50 10.46 -4.38
N VAL A 328 13.19 9.48 -4.98
CA VAL A 328 13.72 9.57 -6.35
C VAL A 328 12.58 9.76 -7.36
N ALA A 329 11.47 9.03 -7.19
CA ALA A 329 10.30 9.18 -8.04
C ALA A 329 9.67 10.57 -7.93
N LEU A 330 9.51 11.11 -6.71
CA LEU A 330 9.01 12.46 -6.48
C LEU A 330 9.90 13.51 -7.16
N ALA A 331 11.23 13.41 -7.00
CA ALA A 331 12.17 14.31 -7.65
C ALA A 331 12.07 14.22 -9.18
N LYS A 332 12.05 12.98 -9.73
CA LYS A 332 11.93 12.71 -11.17
C LYS A 332 10.64 13.31 -11.74
N VAL A 333 9.49 13.02 -11.14
CA VAL A 333 8.18 13.52 -11.61
C VAL A 333 8.13 15.05 -11.53
N SER A 334 8.64 15.66 -10.44
CA SER A 334 8.69 17.11 -10.30
C SER A 334 9.53 17.77 -11.41
N VAL A 335 10.70 17.22 -11.73
CA VAL A 335 11.56 17.73 -12.82
C VAL A 335 10.87 17.56 -14.17
N PHE A 336 10.27 16.39 -14.46
CA PHE A 336 9.55 16.18 -15.73
C PHE A 336 8.40 17.17 -15.90
N ARG A 337 7.65 17.43 -14.84
CA ARG A 337 6.54 18.40 -14.87
C ARG A 337 7.03 19.83 -15.13
N LEU A 338 8.13 20.24 -14.47
CA LEU A 338 8.72 21.57 -14.69
C LEU A 338 9.31 21.74 -16.08
N THR A 339 9.81 20.67 -16.71
CA THR A 339 10.42 20.69 -18.04
C THR A 339 9.46 20.36 -19.18
N GLY A 340 8.18 20.06 -18.89
CA GLY A 340 7.18 19.68 -19.89
C GLY A 340 7.46 18.33 -20.60
N ARG A 341 8.30 17.47 -20.02
CA ARG A 341 8.62 16.14 -20.57
C ARG A 341 7.60 15.11 -20.12
N GLU A 342 7.26 14.17 -21.02
CA GLU A 342 6.38 13.04 -20.65
C GLU A 342 7.12 11.93 -19.90
N LEU A 343 6.45 11.38 -18.90
CA LEU A 343 6.95 10.25 -18.11
C LEU A 343 6.77 8.95 -18.90
N LYS A 344 7.87 8.34 -19.35
CA LYS A 344 7.83 7.02 -19.96
C LYS A 344 8.09 5.96 -18.88
N VAL A 345 7.09 5.14 -18.58
CA VAL A 345 7.18 4.03 -17.61
C VAL A 345 7.23 2.72 -18.37
N LYS A 346 8.25 1.92 -18.10
CA LYS A 346 8.44 0.62 -18.75
C LYS A 346 7.29 -0.33 -18.39
N GLY A 347 6.60 -0.87 -19.41
CA GLY A 347 5.48 -1.80 -19.21
C GLY A 347 4.13 -1.15 -18.95
N TRP A 348 4.02 0.18 -18.96
CA TRP A 348 2.75 0.91 -18.95
C TRP A 348 2.48 1.45 -20.35
N THR A 349 1.35 1.06 -20.93
CA THR A 349 0.87 1.58 -22.22
C THR A 349 -0.12 2.69 -21.96
N THR A 350 0.16 3.84 -22.50
CA THR A 350 -0.73 5.01 -22.53
C THR A 350 -1.95 4.77 -23.40
#